data_5c38e8b80c63e4bee1177c5d940cd3e6
#
_entry.id   5c38e8b80c63e4bee1177c5d940cd3e6
#
_cell.length_a   1.000
_cell.length_b   1.000
_cell.length_c   1.000
_cell.angle_alpha   90.00
_cell.angle_beta   90.00
_cell.angle_gamma   90.00
#
_symmetry.space_group_name_H-M   'P 1'
#
loop_
_entity.id
_entity.type
_entity.pdbx_description
1 polymer ?
#
loop_
_entity_poly.entity_id
_entity_poly.type
_entity_poly.pdbx_seq_one_letter_code
_entity_poly.pdbx_strand_id
1 'polypeptide(L)'
;WNTVGYGHKESFYQKATAKNLKDKSISFREQVGVKVKYKNEEIGIYFLDFLIENKIILEIKRREYFSKNDIDQLYAYLKATKMKLGIIAHFTKSGVKFKRILNIK
;
A
#
# COMPACT_ATOMS: atom_id res chain seq x y z
N TRP A 1 -0.55 13.20 -9.60
CA TRP A 1 -2.01 13.22 -9.47
C TRP A 1 -2.67 14.14 -10.51
N ASN A 2 -2.15 15.33 -10.65
CA ASN A 2 -2.76 16.33 -11.53
C ASN A 2 -2.92 15.85 -12.97
N THR A 3 -2.05 15.00 -13.46
CA THR A 3 -2.11 14.46 -14.81
C THR A 3 -2.92 13.18 -14.91
N VAL A 4 -3.17 12.51 -13.78
CA VAL A 4 -3.88 11.23 -13.74
C VAL A 4 -5.39 11.40 -13.66
N GLY A 5 -5.85 12.28 -12.76
CA GLY A 5 -7.28 12.48 -12.54
C GLY A 5 -7.95 11.33 -11.82
N TYR A 6 -9.27 11.45 -11.68
CA TYR A 6 -10.09 10.45 -11.00
C TYR A 6 -10.88 9.64 -12.02
N GLY A 7 -11.37 8.46 -11.61
CA GLY A 7 -12.28 7.65 -12.43
C GLY A 7 -11.64 6.45 -13.10
N HIS A 8 -10.38 6.18 -12.79
CA HIS A 8 -9.66 5.04 -13.35
C HIS A 8 -9.71 3.84 -12.42
N LYS A 9 -9.35 2.66 -12.96
CA LYS A 9 -9.22 1.44 -12.15
C LYS A 9 -8.01 1.55 -11.23
N GLU A 10 -8.04 0.81 -10.13
CA GLU A 10 -6.94 0.78 -9.14
C GLU A 10 -5.59 0.46 -9.79
N SER A 11 -5.57 -0.50 -10.75
CA SER A 11 -4.34 -0.85 -11.47
C SER A 11 -3.72 0.32 -12.23
N PHE A 12 -4.54 1.26 -12.71
CA PHE A 12 -4.06 2.45 -13.38
C PHE A 12 -3.28 3.33 -12.40
N TYR A 13 -3.81 3.51 -11.20
CA TYR A 13 -3.16 4.30 -10.16
C TYR A 13 -1.87 3.64 -9.68
N GLN A 14 -1.83 2.32 -9.66
CA GLN A 14 -0.60 1.59 -9.35
C GLN A 14 0.48 1.88 -10.39
N LYS A 15 0.13 1.84 -11.66
CA LYS A 15 1.08 2.16 -12.75
C LYS A 15 1.57 3.60 -12.67
N ALA A 16 0.68 4.54 -12.40
CA ALA A 16 1.04 5.94 -12.26
C ALA A 16 1.98 6.16 -11.07
N THR A 17 1.72 5.48 -9.97
CA THR A 17 2.57 5.54 -8.77
C THR A 17 3.96 4.97 -9.06
N ALA A 18 4.04 3.82 -9.72
CA ALA A 18 5.32 3.21 -10.11
C ALA A 18 6.13 4.16 -10.98
N LYS A 19 5.50 4.79 -11.95
CA LYS A 19 6.15 5.76 -12.83
C LYS A 19 6.69 6.95 -12.04
N ASN A 20 5.88 7.47 -11.10
CA ASN A 20 6.28 8.59 -10.27
C ASN A 20 7.49 8.24 -9.40
N LEU A 21 7.49 7.05 -8.79
CA LEU A 21 8.61 6.60 -7.97
C LEU A 21 9.89 6.47 -8.80
N LYS A 22 9.78 5.93 -10.01
CA LYS A 22 10.93 5.84 -10.93
C LYS A 22 11.46 7.20 -11.30
N ASP A 23 10.57 8.15 -11.63
CA ASP A 23 10.97 9.50 -12.01
C ASP A 23 11.70 10.23 -10.86
N LYS A 24 11.39 9.87 -9.63
CA LYS A 24 12.05 10.43 -8.44
C LYS A 24 13.24 9.62 -7.96
N SER A 25 13.60 8.58 -8.70
CA SER A 25 14.73 7.68 -8.35
C SER A 25 14.56 7.02 -6.98
N ILE A 26 13.32 6.71 -6.60
CA ILE A 26 13.03 6.00 -5.36
C ILE A 26 13.02 4.51 -5.65
N SER A 27 13.80 3.73 -4.90
CA SER A 27 13.87 2.28 -5.04
C SER A 27 12.59 1.64 -4.50
N PHE A 28 12.01 0.72 -5.27
CA PHE A 28 10.79 0.01 -4.83
C PHE A 28 10.66 -1.34 -5.54
N ARG A 29 9.83 -2.20 -4.94
CA ARG A 29 9.37 -3.43 -5.58
C ARG A 29 7.86 -3.44 -5.56
N GLU A 30 7.26 -4.05 -6.57
CA GLU A 30 5.81 -4.16 -6.71
C GLU A 30 5.35 -5.60 -6.46
N GLN A 31 4.12 -5.75 -5.97
CA GLN A 31 3.45 -7.04 -5.81
C GLN A 31 4.31 -8.04 -5.06
N VAL A 32 4.80 -7.62 -3.90
CA VAL A 32 5.66 -8.45 -3.04
C VAL A 32 4.79 -9.40 -2.23
N GLY A 33 5.01 -10.70 -2.39
CA GLY A 33 4.25 -11.70 -1.65
C GLY A 33 4.66 -11.78 -0.19
N VAL A 34 3.67 -11.81 0.70
CA VAL A 34 3.87 -11.95 2.14
C VAL A 34 3.02 -13.11 2.64
N LYS A 35 3.66 -14.04 3.34
CA LYS A 35 2.96 -15.15 3.97
C LYS A 35 2.24 -14.66 5.21
N VAL A 36 0.96 -14.97 5.30
CA VAL A 36 0.14 -14.60 6.45
C VAL A 36 -0.19 -15.84 7.24
N LYS A 37 0.02 -15.77 8.55
CA LYS A 37 -0.25 -16.87 9.46
C LYS A 37 -1.38 -16.51 10.42
N TYR A 38 -2.16 -17.52 10.77
CA TYR A 38 -3.14 -17.42 11.81
C TYR A 38 -2.93 -18.60 12.76
N LYS A 39 -2.65 -18.33 14.05
CA LYS A 39 -2.35 -19.34 15.05
C LYS A 39 -1.23 -20.28 14.59
N ASN A 40 -0.15 -19.71 14.06
CA ASN A 40 1.03 -20.41 13.55
C ASN A 40 0.79 -21.26 12.30
N GLU A 41 -0.40 -21.21 11.71
CA GLU A 41 -0.67 -21.86 10.43
C GLU A 41 -0.64 -20.84 9.31
N GLU A 42 0.02 -21.20 8.22
CA GLU A 42 0.03 -20.36 7.03
C GLU A 42 -1.33 -20.47 6.33
N ILE A 43 -2.04 -19.34 6.25
CA ILE A 43 -3.39 -19.31 5.66
C ILE A 43 -3.43 -18.68 4.27
N GLY A 44 -2.34 -18.11 3.82
CA GLY A 44 -2.29 -17.55 2.49
C GLY A 44 -1.10 -16.64 2.26
N ILE A 45 -1.02 -16.17 1.01
CA ILE A 45 -0.03 -15.19 0.59
C ILE A 45 -0.79 -13.96 0.13
N TYR A 46 -0.41 -12.80 0.67
CA TYR A 46 -0.93 -11.52 0.21
C TYR A 46 0.16 -10.78 -0.54
N PHE A 47 -0.22 -10.05 -1.58
CA PHE A 47 0.72 -9.28 -2.39
C PHE A 47 0.61 -7.82 -2.03
N LEU A 48 1.71 -7.27 -1.51
CA LEU A 48 1.81 -5.85 -1.21
C LEU A 48 1.90 -5.07 -2.52
N ASP A 49 1.18 -3.96 -2.64
CA ASP A 49 1.24 -3.16 -3.86
C ASP A 49 2.66 -2.65 -4.10
N PHE A 50 3.25 -2.03 -3.08
CA PHE A 50 4.62 -1.49 -3.16
C PHE A 50 5.37 -1.73 -1.86
N LEU A 51 6.62 -2.10 -2.00
CA LEU A 51 7.58 -2.10 -0.90
C LEU A 51 8.67 -1.10 -1.26
N ILE A 52 8.70 0.03 -0.56
CA ILE A 52 9.57 1.15 -0.86
C ILE A 52 10.81 1.08 0.00
N GLU A 53 11.97 1.03 -0.63
CA GLU A 53 13.29 0.99 0.01
C GLU A 53 13.42 -0.09 1.09
N ASN A 54 12.68 -1.19 0.92
CA ASN A 54 12.62 -2.30 1.87
C ASN A 54 12.21 -1.86 3.29
N LYS A 55 11.52 -0.72 3.43
CA LYS A 55 11.18 -0.14 4.73
C LYS A 55 9.71 0.21 4.88
N ILE A 56 9.06 0.60 3.78
CA ILE A 56 7.72 1.16 3.82
C ILE A 56 6.80 0.35 2.93
N ILE A 57 5.65 -0.06 3.46
CA ILE A 57 4.60 -0.69 2.68
C ILE A 57 3.66 0.41 2.19
N LEU A 58 3.44 0.48 0.89
CA LEU A 58 2.48 1.42 0.30
C LEU A 58 1.37 0.61 -0.36
N GLU A 59 0.12 0.88 0.05
CA GLU A 59 -1.07 0.27 -0.53
C GLU A 59 -1.90 1.33 -1.23
N ILE A 60 -2.36 1.01 -2.42
CA ILE A 60 -3.15 1.91 -3.25
C ILE A 60 -4.62 1.52 -3.12
N LYS A 61 -5.47 2.50 -2.83
CA LYS A 61 -6.92 2.29 -2.77
C LYS A 61 -7.62 3.38 -3.55
N ARG A 62 -8.66 3.00 -4.27
CA ARG A 62 -9.52 3.94 -4.99
C ARG A 62 -10.84 4.04 -4.23
N ARG A 63 -10.86 4.87 -3.20
CA ARG A 63 -12.03 5.05 -2.33
C ARG A 63 -12.10 6.49 -1.82
N GLU A 64 -13.30 6.93 -1.46
CA GLU A 64 -13.50 8.27 -0.90
C GLU A 64 -13.16 8.36 0.59
N TYR A 65 -13.06 7.23 1.27
CA TYR A 65 -12.80 7.19 2.72
C TYR A 65 -11.87 6.02 3.08
N PHE A 66 -11.24 6.11 4.24
CA PHE A 66 -10.42 5.04 4.78
C PHE A 66 -11.30 4.04 5.51
N SER A 67 -11.30 2.79 5.08
CA SER A 67 -12.06 1.75 5.76
C SER A 67 -11.24 1.14 6.88
N LYS A 68 -11.91 0.74 7.96
CA LYS A 68 -11.26 0.04 9.06
C LYS A 68 -10.59 -1.25 8.56
N ASN A 69 -11.21 -1.94 7.63
CA ASN A 69 -10.67 -3.17 7.04
C ASN A 69 -9.33 -2.92 6.35
N ASP A 70 -9.22 -1.84 5.59
CA ASP A 70 -7.97 -1.50 4.90
C ASP A 70 -6.87 -1.20 5.91
N ILE A 71 -7.19 -0.50 6.99
CA ILE A 71 -6.25 -0.16 8.04
C ILE A 71 -5.78 -1.42 8.77
N ASP A 72 -6.73 -2.27 9.16
CA ASP A 72 -6.42 -3.52 9.88
C ASP A 72 -5.59 -4.46 9.01
N GLN A 73 -5.88 -4.51 7.71
CA GLN A 73 -5.15 -5.34 6.77
C GLN A 73 -3.69 -4.87 6.64
N LEU A 74 -3.49 -3.58 6.48
CA LEU A 74 -2.12 -3.03 6.39
C LEU A 74 -1.36 -3.27 7.70
N TYR A 75 -2.01 -3.10 8.84
CA TYR A 75 -1.39 -3.36 10.13
C TYR A 75 -0.96 -4.83 10.24
N ALA A 76 -1.79 -5.76 9.77
CA ALA A 76 -1.44 -7.18 9.74
C ALA A 76 -0.21 -7.44 8.86
N TYR A 77 -0.10 -6.77 7.71
CA TYR A 77 1.07 -6.87 6.86
C TYR A 77 2.32 -6.34 7.54
N LEU A 78 2.22 -5.22 8.26
CA LEU A 78 3.34 -4.66 9.00
C LEU A 78 3.82 -5.64 10.07
N LYS A 79 2.90 -6.28 10.78
CA LYS A 79 3.26 -7.28 11.79
C LYS A 79 3.94 -8.50 11.16
N ALA A 80 3.40 -8.98 10.03
CA ALA A 80 3.95 -10.14 9.34
C ALA A 80 5.36 -9.89 8.80
N THR A 81 5.63 -8.68 8.33
CA THR A 81 6.93 -8.29 7.75
C THR A 81 7.88 -7.69 8.77
N LYS A 82 7.40 -7.40 9.98
CA LYS A 82 8.14 -6.68 11.02
C LYS A 82 8.56 -5.29 10.60
N MET A 83 7.86 -4.72 9.64
CA MET A 83 8.08 -3.34 9.22
C MET A 83 7.31 -2.38 10.10
N LYS A 84 7.79 -1.15 10.21
CA LYS A 84 7.25 -0.16 11.15
C LYS A 84 6.27 0.81 10.53
N LEU A 85 6.37 1.07 9.22
CA LEU A 85 5.57 2.09 8.56
C LEU A 85 4.84 1.52 7.35
N GLY A 86 3.53 1.75 7.32
CA GLY A 86 2.71 1.52 6.15
C GLY A 86 1.97 2.80 5.80
N ILE A 87 1.69 2.96 4.52
CA ILE A 87 0.95 4.10 4.00
C ILE A 87 -0.16 3.57 3.11
N ILE A 88 -1.38 4.05 3.33
CA ILE A 88 -2.48 3.84 2.39
C ILE A 88 -2.66 5.13 1.61
N ALA A 89 -2.56 5.05 0.28
CA ALA A 89 -2.82 6.17 -0.60
C ALA A 89 -4.21 5.99 -1.20
N HIS A 90 -5.13 6.86 -0.85
CA HIS A 90 -6.50 6.85 -1.36
C HIS A 90 -6.63 7.85 -2.50
N PHE A 91 -6.99 7.35 -3.67
CA PHE A 91 -7.29 8.19 -4.83
C PHE A 91 -8.78 8.53 -4.80
N THR A 92 -9.09 9.79 -4.51
CA THR A 92 -10.45 10.29 -4.37
C THR A 92 -10.73 11.35 -5.42
N LYS A 93 -11.99 11.79 -5.49
CA LYS A 93 -12.39 12.87 -6.40
C LYS A 93 -11.63 14.16 -6.15
N SER A 94 -11.28 14.43 -4.90
CA SER A 94 -10.60 15.68 -4.52
C SER A 94 -9.09 15.55 -4.47
N GLY A 95 -8.52 14.42 -4.88
CA GLY A 95 -7.09 14.20 -4.91
C GLY A 95 -6.65 12.97 -4.16
N VAL A 96 -5.36 12.87 -3.87
CA VAL A 96 -4.79 11.74 -3.13
C VAL A 96 -4.75 12.08 -1.64
N LYS A 97 -5.29 11.17 -0.83
CA LYS A 97 -5.24 11.29 0.63
C LYS A 97 -4.38 10.16 1.17
N PHE A 98 -3.57 10.46 2.18
CA PHE A 98 -2.65 9.49 2.77
C PHE A 98 -3.00 9.20 4.21
N LYS A 99 -2.90 7.92 4.58
CA LYS A 99 -3.05 7.48 5.96
C LYS A 99 -1.80 6.70 6.35
N ARG A 100 -1.10 7.14 7.39
CA ARG A 100 0.07 6.41 7.92
C ARG A 100 -0.37 5.45 9.01
N ILE A 101 0.15 4.25 8.96
CA ILE A 101 -0.09 3.22 9.95
C ILE A 101 1.27 2.84 10.54
N LEU A 102 1.38 2.89 11.86
CA LEU A 102 2.62 2.57 12.54
C LEU A 102 2.50 1.28 13.32
N ASN A 103 3.54 0.46 13.23
CA ASN A 103 3.70 -0.75 14.02
C ASN A 103 4.95 -0.53 14.88
N ILE A 104 4.74 0.07 16.05
CA ILE A 104 5.82 0.59 16.89
C ILE A 104 6.10 -0.29 18.12
N LYS A 105 5.79 -1.54 18.05
CA LYS A 105 6.15 -2.45 19.12
C LYS A 105 7.50 -3.09 18.92
#